data_c498df7f646c4c68cf4ab29839204767
#
_entry.id   c498df7f646c4c68cf4ab29839204767
#
_cell.length_a   1.000
_cell.length_b   1.000
_cell.length_c   1.000
_cell.angle_alpha   90.00
_cell.angle_beta   90.00
_cell.angle_gamma   90.00
#
_symmetry.space_group_name_H-M   'P 1'
#
loop_
_entity.id
_entity.type
_entity.pdbx_description
1 polymer ?
#
loop_
_entity_poly.entity_id
_entity_poly.type
_entity_poly.pdbx_seq_one_letter_code
_entity_poly.pdbx_strand_id
1 'polypeptide(L)'
;MYLPAAFREDDLETLHAIIRAHPLATLVTTGADGLTANHVPMLLDPEPAPLGTLRGHLARANPQLATAGGDALVIFHGPQAYVTPSWYESKREHGKVVPTWNFVAVHAYGVPKTFDDPRRLHALVSALTRGQEGAFPKPWNVTDAPDEFVERQLTAIVGIEVAITRLEGKRKLSQNRPEKDRAGVEAGLAARGDADSAAVAEAMRRKP
;
A
#
# COMPACT_ATOMS: atom_id res chain seq x y z
N MET A 1 4.48 1.53 13.52
CA MET A 1 4.64 0.04 13.60
C MET A 1 5.91 -0.33 14.35
N TYR A 2 6.07 -1.60 14.86
CA TYR A 2 7.37 -2.06 15.38
C TYR A 2 8.37 -2.19 14.22
N LEU A 3 9.49 -1.43 14.28
CA LEU A 3 10.36 -1.21 13.12
C LEU A 3 11.85 -1.36 13.51
N PRO A 4 12.35 -2.62 13.62
CA PRO A 4 13.78 -2.88 13.82
C PRO A 4 14.61 -2.26 12.70
N ALA A 5 15.80 -1.75 13.04
CA ALA A 5 16.68 -1.08 12.08
C ALA A 5 17.01 -1.93 10.83
N ALA A 6 17.18 -3.26 11.02
CA ALA A 6 17.46 -4.18 9.90
C ALA A 6 16.34 -4.28 8.84
N PHE A 7 15.12 -3.82 9.15
CA PHE A 7 13.95 -3.93 8.27
C PHE A 7 13.33 -2.58 7.90
N ARG A 8 13.90 -1.49 8.42
CA ARG A 8 13.43 -0.15 8.18
C ARG A 8 13.76 0.28 6.76
N GLU A 9 12.80 0.94 6.12
CA GLU A 9 12.97 1.64 4.87
C GLU A 9 12.67 3.12 5.11
N ASP A 10 13.66 3.96 4.91
CA ASP A 10 13.57 5.42 5.14
C ASP A 10 13.70 6.21 3.82
N ASP A 11 14.06 5.55 2.70
CA ASP A 11 14.13 6.23 1.42
C ASP A 11 12.74 6.60 0.91
N LEU A 12 12.49 7.91 0.80
CA LEU A 12 11.17 8.44 0.45
C LEU A 12 10.71 8.00 -0.95
N GLU A 13 11.62 7.94 -1.92
CA GLU A 13 11.27 7.50 -3.28
C GLU A 13 10.85 6.03 -3.30
N THR A 14 11.55 5.18 -2.54
CA THR A 14 11.19 3.77 -2.36
C THR A 14 9.81 3.63 -1.68
N LEU A 15 9.54 4.40 -0.62
CA LEU A 15 8.25 4.40 0.06
C LEU A 15 7.12 4.83 -0.87
N HIS A 16 7.33 5.90 -1.65
CA HIS A 16 6.38 6.37 -2.66
C HIS A 16 6.16 5.35 -3.78
N ALA A 17 7.23 4.66 -4.22
CA ALA A 17 7.11 3.59 -5.22
C ALA A 17 6.28 2.42 -4.71
N ILE A 18 6.45 2.01 -3.44
CA ILE A 18 5.63 0.96 -2.81
C ILE A 18 4.16 1.38 -2.74
N ILE A 19 3.87 2.61 -2.32
CA ILE A 19 2.50 3.15 -2.28
C ILE A 19 1.85 3.10 -3.66
N ARG A 20 2.55 3.55 -4.71
CA ARG A 20 2.03 3.56 -6.09
C ARG A 20 1.82 2.16 -6.65
N ALA A 21 2.68 1.21 -6.29
CA ALA A 21 2.57 -0.19 -6.74
C ALA A 21 1.42 -0.95 -6.05
N HIS A 22 0.98 -0.49 -4.87
CA HIS A 22 -0.04 -1.15 -4.05
C HIS A 22 -1.12 -0.17 -3.62
N PRO A 23 -1.88 0.43 -4.55
CA PRO A 23 -2.77 1.56 -4.28
C PRO A 23 -4.01 1.22 -3.44
N LEU A 24 -4.43 -0.05 -3.36
CA LEU A 24 -5.56 -0.47 -2.52
C LEU A 24 -5.10 -0.52 -1.06
N ALA A 25 -5.32 0.58 -0.35
CA ALA A 25 -4.89 0.76 1.03
C ALA A 25 -6.00 0.42 2.04
N THR A 26 -5.61 0.12 3.27
CA THR A 26 -6.52 0.06 4.41
C THR A 26 -6.49 1.40 5.14
N LEU A 27 -7.59 2.14 5.08
CA LEU A 27 -7.80 3.37 5.84
C LEU A 27 -8.40 3.03 7.20
N VAL A 28 -7.66 3.30 8.27
CA VAL A 28 -8.10 3.10 9.66
C VAL A 28 -8.29 4.47 10.32
N THR A 29 -9.45 4.66 10.94
CA THR A 29 -9.80 5.87 11.71
C THR A 29 -10.45 5.49 13.02
N THR A 30 -10.53 6.43 13.96
CA THR A 30 -11.23 6.25 15.24
C THR A 30 -12.44 7.15 15.28
N GLY A 31 -13.61 6.58 15.53
CA GLY A 31 -14.87 7.28 15.72
C GLY A 31 -15.44 7.04 17.11
N ALA A 32 -16.67 7.49 17.34
CA ALA A 32 -17.39 7.32 18.63
C ALA A 32 -17.53 5.83 19.02
N ASP A 33 -17.72 4.96 18.01
CA ASP A 33 -17.90 3.51 18.21
C ASP A 33 -16.57 2.72 18.17
N GLY A 34 -15.43 3.41 18.19
CA GLY A 34 -14.10 2.82 18.15
C GLY A 34 -13.45 2.86 16.76
N LEU A 35 -12.63 1.85 16.48
CA LEU A 35 -11.87 1.76 15.22
C LEU A 35 -12.77 1.32 14.06
N THR A 36 -12.63 2.04 12.94
CA THR A 36 -13.25 1.66 11.67
C THR A 36 -12.15 1.49 10.61
N ALA A 37 -12.26 0.46 9.78
CA ALA A 37 -11.34 0.22 8.66
C ALA A 37 -12.11 -0.03 7.36
N ASN A 38 -11.66 0.61 6.28
CA ASN A 38 -12.14 0.37 4.91
C ASN A 38 -10.96 0.20 3.95
N HIS A 39 -11.16 -0.56 2.88
CA HIS A 39 -10.19 -0.69 1.79
C HIS A 39 -10.50 0.35 0.72
N VAL A 40 -9.56 1.24 0.47
CA VAL A 40 -9.76 2.42 -0.38
C VAL A 40 -8.59 2.54 -1.35
N PRO A 41 -8.84 2.58 -2.66
CA PRO A 41 -7.80 2.95 -3.61
C PRO A 41 -7.31 4.38 -3.34
N MET A 42 -6.00 4.53 -3.17
CA MET A 42 -5.36 5.82 -2.89
C MET A 42 -4.40 6.22 -4.01
N LEU A 43 -4.53 7.45 -4.46
CA LEU A 43 -3.54 8.12 -5.30
C LEU A 43 -2.55 8.85 -4.40
N LEU A 44 -1.25 8.68 -4.65
CA LEU A 44 -0.22 9.48 -4.01
C LEU A 44 0.17 10.64 -4.93
N ASP A 45 -0.06 11.85 -4.44
CA ASP A 45 0.53 13.07 -4.97
C ASP A 45 1.78 13.39 -4.13
N PRO A 46 2.98 13.47 -4.73
CA PRO A 46 4.20 13.78 -3.98
C PRO A 46 4.22 15.20 -3.42
N GLU A 47 3.37 16.07 -3.95
CA GLU A 47 3.22 17.45 -3.49
C GLU A 47 1.94 17.65 -2.66
N PRO A 48 1.96 18.59 -1.70
CA PRO A 48 3.14 19.34 -1.25
C PRO A 48 4.13 18.48 -0.44
N ALA A 49 5.42 18.81 -0.63
CA ALA A 49 6.49 18.22 0.17
C ALA A 49 6.29 18.45 1.70
N PRO A 50 6.98 17.71 2.59
CA PRO A 50 8.03 16.73 2.24
C PRO A 50 7.52 15.29 2.00
N LEU A 51 6.34 14.88 2.49
CA LEU A 51 5.91 13.48 2.45
C LEU A 51 4.78 13.20 1.45
N GLY A 52 4.18 14.25 0.87
CA GLY A 52 3.09 14.13 -0.08
C GLY A 52 1.69 14.04 0.54
N THR A 53 0.70 13.81 -0.33
CA THR A 53 -0.71 13.73 0.03
C THR A 53 -1.35 12.51 -0.61
N LEU A 54 -2.08 11.74 0.18
CA LEU A 54 -2.92 10.64 -0.30
C LEU A 54 -4.30 11.16 -0.66
N ARG A 55 -4.85 10.73 -1.78
CA ARG A 55 -6.22 11.06 -2.20
C ARG A 55 -6.97 9.81 -2.61
N GLY A 56 -8.21 9.71 -2.16
CA GLY A 56 -9.13 8.63 -2.50
C GLY A 56 -10.56 9.12 -2.39
N HIS A 57 -11.51 8.21 -2.46
CA HIS A 57 -12.92 8.54 -2.22
C HIS A 57 -13.63 7.42 -1.48
N LEU A 58 -14.67 7.78 -0.76
CA LEU A 58 -15.62 6.86 -0.12
C LEU A 58 -17.02 7.09 -0.70
N ALA A 59 -17.86 6.06 -0.62
CA ALA A 59 -19.29 6.27 -0.88
C ALA A 59 -19.85 7.31 0.10
N ARG A 60 -20.71 8.21 -0.36
CA ARG A 60 -21.33 9.26 0.46
C ARG A 60 -22.08 8.71 1.68
N ALA A 61 -22.60 7.50 1.58
CA ALA A 61 -23.27 6.80 2.68
C ALA A 61 -22.30 6.09 3.66
N ASN A 62 -20.97 6.14 3.41
CA ASN A 62 -20.00 5.45 4.28
C ASN A 62 -19.86 6.19 5.62
N PRO A 63 -20.17 5.55 6.76
CA PRO A 63 -20.13 6.20 8.08
C PRO A 63 -18.72 6.63 8.48
N GLN A 64 -17.66 6.08 7.89
CA GLN A 64 -16.28 6.51 8.16
C GLN A 64 -16.03 7.97 7.80
N LEU A 65 -16.85 8.59 6.93
CA LEU A 65 -16.76 10.02 6.64
C LEU A 65 -16.96 10.90 7.88
N ALA A 66 -17.73 10.44 8.87
CA ALA A 66 -17.95 11.16 10.13
C ALA A 66 -16.68 11.21 11.01
N THR A 67 -15.65 10.44 10.71
CA THR A 67 -14.36 10.43 11.44
C THR A 67 -13.33 11.38 10.83
N ALA A 68 -13.66 12.10 9.76
CA ALA A 68 -12.76 13.11 9.17
C ALA A 68 -12.44 14.20 10.19
N GLY A 69 -11.16 14.64 10.20
CA GLY A 69 -10.63 15.59 11.19
C GLY A 69 -9.94 14.94 12.38
N GLY A 70 -10.13 13.63 12.62
CA GLY A 70 -9.35 12.84 13.58
C GLY A 70 -8.13 12.19 12.95
N ASP A 71 -7.30 11.56 13.78
CA ASP A 71 -6.12 10.83 13.31
C ASP A 71 -6.50 9.63 12.44
N ALA A 72 -5.75 9.41 11.37
CA ALA A 72 -5.87 8.24 10.52
C ALA A 72 -4.53 7.54 10.30
N LEU A 73 -4.63 6.23 10.09
CA LEU A 73 -3.57 5.37 9.60
C LEU A 73 -4.00 4.78 8.27
N VAL A 74 -3.19 5.00 7.22
CA VAL A 74 -3.36 4.38 5.90
C VAL A 74 -2.27 3.35 5.72
N ILE A 75 -2.65 2.08 5.53
CA ILE A 75 -1.74 0.95 5.42
C ILE A 75 -1.72 0.47 3.98
N PHE A 76 -0.54 0.48 3.37
CA PHE A 76 -0.26 -0.11 2.07
C PHE A 76 0.43 -1.46 2.28
N HIS A 77 -0.18 -2.51 1.75
CA HIS A 77 0.34 -3.87 1.82
C HIS A 77 1.08 -4.19 0.52
N GLY A 78 2.39 -4.34 0.62
CA GLY A 78 3.21 -4.88 -0.45
C GLY A 78 3.18 -6.42 -0.48
N PRO A 79 4.07 -7.06 -1.24
CA PRO A 79 4.14 -8.51 -1.34
C PRO A 79 4.49 -9.15 0.00
N GLN A 80 3.95 -10.34 0.23
CA GLN A 80 4.18 -11.11 1.46
C GLN A 80 4.26 -12.60 1.17
N ALA A 81 5.11 -13.31 1.90
CA ALA A 81 5.19 -14.76 1.77
C ALA A 81 5.66 -15.42 3.07
N TYR A 82 5.13 -16.62 3.34
CA TYR A 82 5.64 -17.48 4.38
C TYR A 82 7.00 -18.06 4.00
N VAL A 83 7.92 -18.08 4.95
CA VAL A 83 9.28 -18.62 4.81
C VAL A 83 9.43 -19.85 5.69
N THR A 84 9.57 -21.01 5.05
CA THR A 84 9.80 -22.26 5.74
C THR A 84 11.26 -22.41 6.19
N PRO A 85 11.51 -22.96 7.38
CA PRO A 85 12.87 -23.31 7.81
C PRO A 85 13.59 -24.30 6.87
N SER A 86 12.85 -25.02 6.06
CA SER A 86 13.41 -26.01 5.13
C SER A 86 14.29 -25.40 4.04
N TRP A 87 14.18 -24.09 3.82
CA TRP A 87 15.03 -23.35 2.88
C TRP A 87 16.33 -22.83 3.51
N TYR A 88 16.49 -22.91 4.85
CA TYR A 88 17.69 -22.45 5.53
C TYR A 88 18.77 -23.53 5.52
N GLU A 89 19.96 -23.19 5.07
CA GLU A 89 21.15 -24.05 5.21
C GLU A 89 21.51 -24.26 6.69
N SER A 90 21.35 -23.25 7.53
CA SER A 90 21.53 -23.33 8.98
C SER A 90 20.64 -24.39 9.65
N LYS A 91 19.53 -24.82 9.03
CA LYS A 91 18.72 -25.94 9.51
C LYS A 91 19.52 -27.24 9.48
N ARG A 92 20.29 -27.47 8.41
CA ARG A 92 21.13 -28.68 8.27
C ARG A 92 22.32 -28.67 9.22
N GLU A 93 22.85 -27.48 9.52
CA GLU A 93 24.05 -27.34 10.36
C GLU A 93 23.75 -27.53 11.84
N HIS A 94 22.70 -26.94 12.36
CA HIS A 94 22.43 -26.90 13.81
C HIS A 94 20.95 -26.99 14.19
N GLY A 95 20.02 -26.93 13.25
CA GLY A 95 18.58 -27.05 13.49
C GLY A 95 17.89 -25.89 14.25
N LYS A 96 18.66 -24.88 14.69
CA LYS A 96 18.16 -23.76 15.51
C LYS A 96 17.55 -22.67 14.61
N VAL A 97 16.47 -23.00 13.91
CA VAL A 97 15.77 -22.12 12.98
C VAL A 97 14.26 -22.20 13.22
N VAL A 98 13.57 -21.12 12.88
CA VAL A 98 12.10 -21.01 13.02
C VAL A 98 11.49 -20.46 11.74
N PRO A 99 10.22 -20.79 11.44
CA PRO A 99 9.50 -20.18 10.33
C PRO A 99 9.28 -18.69 10.58
N THR A 100 9.04 -17.98 9.48
CA THR A 100 8.69 -16.55 9.54
C THR A 100 7.88 -16.13 8.33
N TRP A 101 7.49 -14.86 8.29
CA TRP A 101 6.96 -14.18 7.11
C TRP A 101 7.95 -13.13 6.63
N ASN A 102 8.16 -13.07 5.32
CA ASN A 102 8.72 -11.91 4.64
C ASN A 102 7.57 -11.08 4.11
N PHE A 103 7.68 -9.75 4.22
CA PHE A 103 6.66 -8.83 3.76
C PHE A 103 7.21 -7.41 3.60
N VAL A 104 6.50 -6.63 2.79
CA VAL A 104 6.69 -5.19 2.62
C VAL A 104 5.42 -4.47 3.07
N ALA A 105 5.55 -3.39 3.80
CA ALA A 105 4.42 -2.56 4.19
C ALA A 105 4.84 -1.10 4.38
N VAL A 106 3.94 -0.18 4.04
CA VAL A 106 4.08 1.25 4.32
C VAL A 106 2.89 1.73 5.14
N HIS A 107 3.16 2.42 6.23
CA HIS A 107 2.18 3.09 7.08
C HIS A 107 2.30 4.59 6.91
N ALA A 108 1.25 5.23 6.41
CA ALA A 108 1.13 6.67 6.31
C ALA A 108 0.14 7.18 7.36
N TYR A 109 0.51 8.26 8.04
CA TYR A 109 -0.30 8.88 9.08
C TYR A 109 -0.65 10.30 8.69
N GLY A 110 -1.82 10.76 9.08
CA GLY A 110 -2.28 12.13 8.86
C GLY A 110 -3.72 12.30 9.30
N VAL A 111 -4.26 13.49 9.05
CA VAL A 111 -5.65 13.82 9.37
C VAL A 111 -6.45 13.88 8.06
N PRO A 112 -7.46 13.02 7.87
CA PRO A 112 -8.30 13.04 6.68
C PRO A 112 -9.12 14.33 6.62
N LYS A 113 -9.16 14.93 5.44
CA LYS A 113 -10.10 16.01 5.09
C LYS A 113 -10.99 15.52 3.97
N THR A 114 -12.25 15.91 4.00
CA THR A 114 -13.20 15.59 2.94
C THR A 114 -13.33 16.73 1.94
N PHE A 115 -13.69 16.40 0.71
CA PHE A 115 -14.10 17.36 -0.31
C PHE A 115 -15.15 16.74 -1.23
N ASP A 116 -16.06 17.57 -1.75
CA ASP A 116 -17.14 17.15 -2.65
C ASP A 116 -17.28 18.06 -3.88
N ASP A 117 -16.26 18.87 -4.16
CA ASP A 117 -16.21 19.66 -5.39
C ASP A 117 -16.18 18.73 -6.62
N PRO A 118 -17.15 18.86 -7.55
CA PRO A 118 -17.29 17.94 -8.67
C PRO A 118 -16.06 17.90 -9.60
N ARG A 119 -15.36 19.03 -9.78
CA ARG A 119 -14.18 19.09 -10.64
C ARG A 119 -13.01 18.34 -10.00
N ARG A 120 -12.84 18.50 -8.69
CA ARG A 120 -11.81 17.76 -7.94
C ARG A 120 -12.11 16.27 -7.91
N LEU A 121 -13.37 15.88 -7.71
CA LEU A 121 -13.80 14.47 -7.75
C LEU A 121 -13.55 13.86 -9.13
N HIS A 122 -13.97 14.56 -10.21
CA HIS A 122 -13.73 14.11 -11.57
C HIS A 122 -12.22 13.93 -11.86
N ALA A 123 -11.39 14.89 -11.45
CA ALA A 123 -9.94 14.80 -11.61
C ALA A 123 -9.35 13.61 -10.86
N LEU A 124 -9.81 13.36 -9.62
CA LEU A 124 -9.38 12.24 -8.79
C LEU A 124 -9.72 10.90 -9.44
N VAL A 125 -11.01 10.68 -9.80
CA VAL A 125 -11.44 9.40 -10.39
C VAL A 125 -10.76 9.15 -11.73
N SER A 126 -10.56 10.22 -12.54
CA SER A 126 -9.82 10.12 -13.80
C SER A 126 -8.34 9.74 -13.58
N ALA A 127 -7.69 10.26 -12.54
CA ALA A 127 -6.31 9.91 -12.23
C ALA A 127 -6.20 8.47 -11.69
N LEU A 128 -7.10 8.04 -10.81
CA LEU A 128 -7.17 6.66 -10.32
C LEU A 128 -7.40 5.67 -11.47
N THR A 129 -8.33 5.98 -12.37
CA THR A 129 -8.62 5.18 -13.56
C THR A 129 -7.38 5.05 -14.45
N ARG A 130 -6.76 6.16 -14.83
CA ARG A 130 -5.54 6.12 -15.69
C ARG A 130 -4.41 5.31 -15.06
N GLY A 131 -4.27 5.37 -13.74
CA GLY A 131 -3.25 4.60 -13.03
C GLY A 131 -3.39 3.08 -13.19
N GLN A 132 -4.62 2.59 -13.31
CA GLN A 132 -4.92 1.17 -13.46
C GLN A 132 -5.07 0.77 -14.93
N GLU A 133 -5.77 1.56 -15.70
CA GLU A 133 -6.07 1.28 -17.11
C GLU A 133 -4.84 1.34 -18.03
N GLY A 134 -3.80 2.07 -17.64
CA GLY A 134 -2.58 2.19 -18.42
C GLY A 134 -1.85 0.87 -18.70
N ALA A 135 -2.17 -0.20 -17.99
CA ALA A 135 -1.64 -1.54 -18.22
C ALA A 135 -2.41 -2.33 -19.30
N PHE A 136 -3.58 -1.85 -19.74
CA PHE A 136 -4.42 -2.57 -20.70
C PHE A 136 -4.16 -2.08 -22.15
N PRO A 137 -4.27 -2.95 -23.17
CA PRO A 137 -4.06 -2.58 -24.57
C PRO A 137 -5.06 -1.55 -25.10
N LYS A 138 -6.25 -1.45 -24.50
CA LYS A 138 -7.30 -0.47 -24.79
C LYS A 138 -7.77 0.12 -23.46
N PRO A 139 -7.06 1.15 -22.94
CA PRO A 139 -7.42 1.76 -21.68
C PRO A 139 -8.81 2.39 -21.74
N TRP A 140 -9.62 2.13 -20.71
CA TRP A 140 -10.88 2.83 -20.53
C TRP A 140 -10.62 4.19 -19.85
N ASN A 141 -11.35 5.22 -20.28
CA ASN A 141 -11.29 6.56 -19.71
C ASN A 141 -12.66 6.96 -19.16
N VAL A 142 -12.69 7.83 -18.16
CA VAL A 142 -13.95 8.35 -17.61
C VAL A 142 -14.80 9.02 -18.69
N THR A 143 -14.18 9.61 -19.70
CA THR A 143 -14.83 10.24 -20.86
C THR A 143 -15.44 9.25 -21.86
N ASP A 144 -15.23 7.95 -21.71
CA ASP A 144 -15.89 6.93 -22.52
C ASP A 144 -17.34 6.66 -22.06
N ALA A 145 -17.66 7.12 -20.84
CA ALA A 145 -19.03 7.05 -20.29
C ALA A 145 -19.79 8.35 -20.60
N PRO A 146 -21.14 8.30 -20.75
CA PRO A 146 -21.96 9.51 -20.93
C PRO A 146 -21.78 10.50 -19.76
N ASP A 147 -21.68 11.79 -20.04
CA ASP A 147 -21.45 12.84 -19.06
C ASP A 147 -22.48 12.82 -17.92
N GLU A 148 -23.77 12.71 -18.24
CA GLU A 148 -24.84 12.62 -17.23
C GLU A 148 -24.70 11.42 -16.29
N PHE A 149 -24.16 10.31 -16.79
CA PHE A 149 -23.87 9.15 -15.97
C PHE A 149 -22.71 9.45 -15.02
N VAL A 150 -21.62 10.02 -15.52
CA VAL A 150 -20.44 10.39 -14.72
C VAL A 150 -20.83 11.38 -13.63
N GLU A 151 -21.54 12.45 -13.96
CA GLU A 151 -22.03 13.45 -13.00
C GLU A 151 -22.84 12.80 -11.87
N ARG A 152 -23.75 11.91 -12.22
CA ARG A 152 -24.58 11.17 -11.26
C ARG A 152 -23.72 10.27 -10.34
N GLN A 153 -22.69 9.59 -10.87
CA GLN A 153 -21.77 8.79 -10.07
C GLN A 153 -20.95 9.67 -9.10
N LEU A 154 -20.51 10.84 -9.54
CA LEU A 154 -19.75 11.77 -8.69
C LEU A 154 -20.57 12.26 -7.49
N THR A 155 -21.90 12.42 -7.62
CA THR A 155 -22.74 12.79 -6.47
C THR A 155 -22.83 11.71 -5.39
N ALA A 156 -22.58 10.45 -5.73
CA ALA A 156 -22.65 9.31 -4.81
C ALA A 156 -21.36 9.10 -3.98
N ILE A 157 -20.31 9.89 -4.23
CA ILE A 157 -19.03 9.77 -3.55
C ILE A 157 -18.63 11.07 -2.85
N VAL A 158 -17.69 10.95 -1.92
CA VAL A 158 -17.00 12.06 -1.25
C VAL A 158 -15.50 11.79 -1.33
N GLY A 159 -14.76 12.76 -1.79
CA GLY A 159 -13.30 12.69 -1.82
C GLY A 159 -12.71 12.81 -0.42
N ILE A 160 -11.64 12.11 -0.20
CA ILE A 160 -10.81 12.22 1.00
C ILE A 160 -9.38 12.56 0.60
N GLU A 161 -8.73 13.42 1.37
CA GLU A 161 -7.31 13.67 1.24
C GLU A 161 -6.64 13.60 2.62
N VAL A 162 -5.45 13.02 2.66
CA VAL A 162 -4.63 12.88 3.86
C VAL A 162 -3.25 13.43 3.55
N ALA A 163 -2.96 14.66 4.01
CA ALA A 163 -1.60 15.17 4.01
C ALA A 163 -0.76 14.30 4.95
N ILE A 164 0.30 13.69 4.42
CA ILE A 164 1.11 12.74 5.20
C ILE A 164 1.97 13.53 6.18
N THR A 165 1.79 13.25 7.47
CA THR A 165 2.58 13.86 8.56
C THR A 165 3.69 12.96 9.06
N ARG A 166 3.55 11.63 8.85
CA ARG A 166 4.53 10.61 9.20
C ARG A 166 4.41 9.43 8.26
N LEU A 167 5.55 8.89 7.82
CA LEU A 167 5.64 7.73 6.95
C LEU A 167 6.58 6.71 7.58
N GLU A 168 6.18 5.44 7.59
CA GLU A 168 6.97 4.34 8.13
C GLU A 168 6.98 3.19 7.12
N GLY A 169 8.17 2.82 6.65
CA GLY A 169 8.37 1.70 5.75
C GLY A 169 9.01 0.50 6.41
N LYS A 170 8.53 -0.69 6.09
CA LYS A 170 9.12 -1.95 6.54
C LYS A 170 9.29 -2.90 5.38
N ARG A 171 10.54 -3.33 5.16
CA ARG A 171 10.92 -4.38 4.21
C ARG A 171 11.56 -5.52 5.00
N LYS A 172 10.74 -6.42 5.52
CA LYS A 172 11.24 -7.62 6.22
C LYS A 172 11.46 -8.72 5.19
N LEU A 173 12.70 -8.84 4.72
CA LEU A 173 13.11 -9.66 3.58
C LEU A 173 14.32 -10.55 3.93
N SER A 174 14.37 -11.04 5.17
CA SER A 174 15.44 -11.91 5.68
C SER A 174 16.84 -11.26 5.74
N GLN A 175 16.94 -9.92 5.79
CA GLN A 175 18.21 -9.18 5.82
C GLN A 175 19.07 -9.51 7.04
N ASN A 176 18.45 -9.96 8.13
CA ASN A 176 19.13 -10.36 9.37
C ASN A 176 19.60 -11.81 9.37
N ARG A 177 19.49 -12.51 8.23
CA ARG A 177 19.94 -13.90 8.10
C ARG A 177 21.32 -13.99 7.41
N PRO A 178 22.09 -15.06 7.67
CA PRO A 178 23.29 -15.35 6.89
C PRO A 178 22.98 -15.44 5.39
N GLU A 179 23.96 -15.07 4.56
CA GLU A 179 23.79 -15.05 3.09
C GLU A 179 23.30 -16.38 2.52
N LYS A 180 23.85 -17.51 3.02
CA LYS A 180 23.42 -18.86 2.61
C LYS A 180 21.95 -19.15 2.90
N ASP A 181 21.41 -18.66 4.01
CA ASP A 181 20.00 -18.80 4.35
C ASP A 181 19.14 -17.90 3.47
N ARG A 182 19.60 -16.66 3.20
CA ARG A 182 18.90 -15.73 2.30
C ARG A 182 18.81 -16.27 0.88
N ALA A 183 19.89 -16.82 0.35
CA ALA A 183 19.92 -17.46 -0.97
C ALA A 183 18.93 -18.64 -1.05
N GLY A 184 18.88 -19.48 -0.01
CA GLY A 184 17.92 -20.59 0.07
C GLY A 184 16.47 -20.12 0.12
N VAL A 185 16.18 -19.04 0.86
CA VAL A 185 14.83 -18.43 0.92
C VAL A 185 14.44 -17.86 -0.44
N GLU A 186 15.32 -17.09 -1.08
CA GLU A 186 15.06 -16.52 -2.39
C GLU A 186 14.76 -17.59 -3.43
N ALA A 187 15.59 -18.62 -3.52
CA ALA A 187 15.40 -19.75 -4.43
C ALA A 187 14.09 -20.50 -4.16
N GLY A 188 13.80 -20.74 -2.87
CA GLY A 188 12.58 -21.43 -2.46
C GLY A 188 11.30 -20.63 -2.81
N LEU A 189 11.31 -19.32 -2.59
CA LEU A 189 10.21 -18.44 -2.96
C LEU A 189 10.02 -18.39 -4.49
N ALA A 190 11.11 -18.25 -5.24
CA ALA A 190 11.05 -18.21 -6.70
C ALA A 190 10.49 -19.52 -7.29
N ALA A 191 10.74 -20.66 -6.64
CA ALA A 191 10.28 -21.98 -7.08
C ALA A 191 8.80 -22.28 -6.75
N ARG A 192 8.14 -21.48 -5.90
CA ARG A 192 6.74 -21.72 -5.51
C ARG A 192 5.72 -21.51 -6.64
N GLY A 193 6.01 -20.63 -7.58
CA GLY A 193 5.16 -20.35 -8.73
C GLY A 193 3.93 -19.47 -8.45
N ASP A 194 3.70 -19.04 -7.21
CA ASP A 194 2.66 -18.05 -6.89
C ASP A 194 3.20 -16.59 -6.99
N ALA A 195 2.31 -15.66 -7.34
CA ALA A 195 2.69 -14.28 -7.62
C ALA A 195 3.30 -13.56 -6.40
N ASP A 196 2.76 -13.77 -5.22
CA ASP A 196 3.25 -13.13 -3.99
C ASP A 196 4.66 -13.60 -3.64
N SER A 197 4.92 -14.92 -3.70
CA SER A 197 6.25 -15.48 -3.48
C SER A 197 7.26 -14.96 -4.50
N ALA A 198 6.90 -14.87 -5.78
CA ALA A 198 7.76 -14.32 -6.83
C ALA A 198 8.07 -12.83 -6.56
N ALA A 199 7.09 -12.04 -6.16
CA ALA A 199 7.27 -10.64 -5.84
C ALA A 199 8.15 -10.42 -4.59
N VAL A 200 8.03 -11.29 -3.56
CA VAL A 200 8.93 -11.26 -2.40
C VAL A 200 10.36 -11.63 -2.79
N ALA A 201 10.55 -12.67 -3.62
CA ALA A 201 11.87 -13.05 -4.13
C ALA A 201 12.52 -11.89 -4.91
N GLU A 202 11.76 -11.20 -5.76
CA GLU A 202 12.21 -10.01 -6.48
C GLU A 202 12.59 -8.86 -5.53
N ALA A 203 11.74 -8.61 -4.51
CA ALA A 203 12.02 -7.59 -3.50
C ALA A 203 13.29 -7.89 -2.68
N MET A 204 13.66 -9.19 -2.48
CA MET A 204 14.89 -9.62 -1.80
C MET A 204 16.16 -9.33 -2.64
N ARG A 205 16.06 -9.31 -3.98
CA ARG A 205 17.16 -9.01 -4.90
C ARG A 205 17.50 -7.53 -4.96
N ARG A 206 16.50 -6.69 -4.83
CA ARG A 206 16.70 -5.23 -4.83
C ARG A 206 17.43 -4.84 -3.55
N LYS A 207 18.66 -4.39 -3.70
CA LYS A 207 19.42 -3.79 -2.58
C LYS A 207 18.67 -2.55 -2.09
N PRO A 208 18.71 -2.26 -0.78
CA PRO A 208 18.24 -0.99 -0.24
C PRO A 208 19.02 0.17 -0.83
#